data_afd4978952300b1f79c6f241115938c8
#
_entry.id   afd4978952300b1f79c6f241115938c8
#
_cell.length_a   1.000
_cell.length_b   1.000
_cell.length_c   1.000
_cell.angle_alpha   90.00
_cell.angle_beta   90.00
_cell.angle_gamma   90.00
#
_symmetry.space_group_name_H-M   'P 1'
#
loop_
_entity.id
_entity.type
_entity.pdbx_description
1 polymer ?
#
loop_
_entity_poly.entity_id
_entity_poly.type
_entity_poly.pdbx_seq_one_letter_code
_entity_poly.pdbx_strand_id
1 'polypeptide(L)'
;GFGMNLSVIWQTGKQSLPIILVTITTSLVVAWLLHKLLHIPGKISTLVGVGSSICGGSAVAATASVIDADDEEVAQAISVIFFFNMLAAIFFPALGALLGFSTTNGEAFGIFAGTAINDTSSVTAAASTWDSLYGLGSQTLDKAVTVKLTRTLAIIPITLVLAFVRTKRAKTDGTKVDFKKIFPMFILYFLLASVVTTLCVSAGVSASVFTPLKTLSKFLIVMAMCAVGLNTNIVKLVRTGGKPLIMGFCCWVGIAGMSRLNQANVLAMSGRAI
;
A
#
# COMPACT_ATOMS: atom_id res chain seq x y z
N GLY A 1 8.54 8.52 -6.99
CA GLY A 1 8.08 9.69 -7.76
C GLY A 1 8.15 9.45 -9.27
N PHE A 2 9.30 9.02 -9.81
CA PHE A 2 9.55 8.88 -11.27
C PHE A 2 8.69 7.85 -12.00
N GLY A 3 7.95 7.02 -11.32
CA GLY A 3 7.00 6.08 -11.91
C GLY A 3 5.56 6.59 -12.02
N MET A 4 5.30 7.81 -11.58
CA MET A 4 3.95 8.33 -11.43
C MET A 4 3.68 9.50 -12.37
N ASN A 5 2.67 9.34 -13.23
CA ASN A 5 2.10 10.42 -13.99
C ASN A 5 0.79 10.87 -13.33
N LEU A 6 0.77 12.08 -12.78
CA LEU A 6 -0.36 12.59 -12.02
C LEU A 6 -1.64 12.74 -12.85
N SER A 7 -1.52 12.97 -14.16
CA SER A 7 -2.69 13.07 -15.05
C SER A 7 -3.39 11.72 -15.24
N VAL A 8 -2.61 10.64 -15.41
CA VAL A 8 -3.16 9.27 -15.49
C VAL A 8 -3.81 8.86 -14.17
N ILE A 9 -3.14 9.18 -13.05
CA ILE A 9 -3.67 8.93 -11.70
C ILE A 9 -5.00 9.66 -11.49
N TRP A 10 -5.10 10.91 -11.95
CA TRP A 10 -6.33 11.70 -11.82
C TRP A 10 -7.50 11.09 -12.58
N GLN A 11 -7.27 10.63 -13.82
CA GLN A 11 -8.31 10.00 -14.64
C GLN A 11 -8.78 8.65 -14.07
N THR A 12 -7.85 7.80 -13.65
CA THR A 12 -8.17 6.47 -13.07
C THR A 12 -8.65 6.59 -11.62
N GLY A 13 -8.16 7.60 -10.92
CA GLY A 13 -8.45 7.84 -9.51
C GLY A 13 -9.93 8.05 -9.23
N LYS A 14 -10.66 8.75 -10.10
CA LYS A 14 -12.09 9.03 -9.91
C LYS A 14 -12.92 7.76 -9.67
N GLN A 15 -12.59 6.66 -10.34
CA GLN A 15 -13.33 5.40 -10.22
C GLN A 15 -12.90 4.58 -9.00
N SER A 16 -11.62 4.61 -8.67
CA SER A 16 -11.06 3.78 -7.58
C SER A 16 -10.95 4.51 -6.25
N LEU A 17 -11.04 5.83 -6.23
CA LEU A 17 -10.84 6.66 -5.05
C LEU A 17 -11.80 6.32 -3.88
N PRO A 18 -13.11 6.13 -4.10
CA PRO A 18 -14.01 5.71 -3.03
C PRO A 18 -13.60 4.37 -2.41
N ILE A 19 -13.23 3.39 -3.25
CA ILE A 19 -12.78 2.07 -2.80
C ILE A 19 -11.47 2.19 -2.02
N ILE A 20 -10.54 3.01 -2.50
CA ILE A 20 -9.26 3.28 -1.85
C ILE A 20 -9.49 3.89 -0.45
N LEU A 21 -10.34 4.91 -0.34
CA LEU A 21 -10.64 5.55 0.94
C LEU A 21 -11.26 4.57 1.94
N VAL A 22 -12.21 3.78 1.50
CA VAL A 22 -12.86 2.77 2.36
C VAL A 22 -11.85 1.71 2.80
N THR A 23 -11.01 1.18 1.90
CA THR A 23 -10.03 0.16 2.25
C THR A 23 -8.95 0.68 3.19
N ILE A 24 -8.50 1.93 3.02
CA ILE A 24 -7.57 2.60 3.95
C ILE A 24 -8.21 2.74 5.32
N THR A 25 -9.42 3.29 5.38
CA THR A 25 -10.16 3.48 6.64
C THR A 25 -10.39 2.14 7.33
N THR A 26 -10.79 1.12 6.61
CA THR A 26 -10.99 -0.24 7.15
C THR A 26 -9.71 -0.77 7.80
N SER A 27 -8.57 -0.69 7.12
CA SER A 27 -7.30 -1.14 7.68
C SER A 27 -6.93 -0.41 8.96
N LEU A 28 -7.04 0.92 8.97
CA LEU A 28 -6.70 1.74 10.14
C LEU A 28 -7.66 1.48 11.31
N VAL A 29 -8.95 1.33 11.04
CA VAL A 29 -9.95 1.02 12.07
C VAL A 29 -9.72 -0.37 12.66
N VAL A 30 -9.50 -1.38 11.81
CA VAL A 30 -9.21 -2.75 12.25
C VAL A 30 -7.93 -2.78 13.10
N ALA A 31 -6.86 -2.13 12.65
CA ALA A 31 -5.63 -2.05 13.41
C ALA A 31 -5.82 -1.35 14.77
N TRP A 32 -6.58 -0.26 14.81
CA TRP A 32 -6.90 0.45 16.05
C TRP A 32 -7.76 -0.38 17.01
N LEU A 33 -8.78 -1.07 16.51
CA LEU A 33 -9.61 -1.96 17.31
C LEU A 33 -8.79 -3.11 17.91
N LEU A 34 -7.96 -3.75 17.09
CA LEU A 34 -7.12 -4.86 17.54
C LEU A 34 -5.97 -4.40 18.45
N HIS A 35 -5.45 -3.18 18.27
CA HIS A 35 -4.55 -2.56 19.24
C HIS A 35 -5.15 -2.55 20.64
N LYS A 36 -6.39 -2.08 20.75
CA LYS A 36 -7.10 -2.04 22.04
C LYS A 36 -7.46 -3.42 22.58
N LEU A 37 -7.96 -4.29 21.70
CA LEU A 37 -8.49 -5.61 22.09
C LEU A 37 -7.39 -6.60 22.49
N LEU A 38 -6.30 -6.64 21.71
CA LEU A 38 -5.19 -7.57 21.90
C LEU A 38 -4.01 -6.97 22.68
N HIS A 39 -4.11 -5.68 23.07
CA HIS A 39 -3.04 -4.95 23.77
C HIS A 39 -1.70 -5.03 23.01
N ILE A 40 -1.75 -4.81 21.67
CA ILE A 40 -0.55 -4.77 20.81
C ILE A 40 0.15 -3.43 21.03
N PRO A 41 1.49 -3.36 21.09
CA PRO A 41 2.20 -2.09 21.19
C PRO A 41 1.76 -1.08 20.13
N GLY A 42 1.57 0.18 20.52
CA GLY A 42 0.97 1.20 19.65
C GLY A 42 1.78 1.48 18.39
N LYS A 43 3.12 1.42 18.47
CA LYS A 43 4.00 1.60 17.31
C LYS A 43 3.82 0.46 16.30
N ILE A 44 3.86 -0.81 16.73
CA ILE A 44 3.65 -1.99 15.87
C ILE A 44 2.26 -1.92 15.23
N SER A 45 1.24 -1.62 16.01
CA SER A 45 -0.13 -1.49 15.53
C SER A 45 -0.27 -0.39 14.46
N THR A 46 0.35 0.76 14.67
CA THR A 46 0.37 1.85 13.71
C THR A 46 1.11 1.45 12.43
N LEU A 47 2.26 0.81 12.55
CA LEU A 47 3.05 0.35 11.40
C LEU A 47 2.31 -0.70 10.58
N VAL A 48 1.70 -1.71 11.22
CA VAL A 48 0.92 -2.75 10.52
C VAL A 48 -0.34 -2.13 9.89
N GLY A 49 -1.05 -1.27 10.60
CA GLY A 49 -2.25 -0.60 10.10
C GLY A 49 -1.97 0.29 8.89
N VAL A 50 -0.97 1.16 8.98
CA VAL A 50 -0.58 2.07 7.88
C VAL A 50 0.04 1.29 6.73
N GLY A 51 0.91 0.35 7.00
CA GLY A 51 1.52 -0.50 5.97
C GLY A 51 0.47 -1.29 5.18
N SER A 52 -0.47 -1.93 5.87
CA SER A 52 -1.59 -2.64 5.23
C SER A 52 -2.54 -1.68 4.50
N SER A 53 -2.68 -0.44 4.96
CA SER A 53 -3.60 0.52 4.36
C SER A 53 -3.10 1.16 3.06
N ILE A 54 -1.78 1.19 2.77
CA ILE A 54 -1.22 1.94 1.64
C ILE A 54 -0.44 1.03 0.68
N CYS A 55 0.87 0.88 0.91
CA CYS A 55 1.79 0.22 -0.02
C CYS A 55 2.77 -0.76 0.65
N GLY A 56 2.43 -1.27 1.82
CA GLY A 56 3.26 -2.23 2.52
C GLY A 56 4.52 -1.61 3.12
N GLY A 57 5.67 -2.16 2.81
CA GLY A 57 6.96 -1.81 3.40
C GLY A 57 7.35 -0.34 3.25
N SER A 58 7.05 0.30 2.10
CA SER A 58 7.34 1.73 1.91
C SER A 58 6.57 2.61 2.88
N ALA A 59 5.30 2.28 3.15
CA ALA A 59 4.49 3.01 4.11
C ALA A 59 4.95 2.76 5.55
N VAL A 60 5.41 1.55 5.87
CA VAL A 60 6.02 1.24 7.17
C VAL A 60 7.29 2.06 7.37
N ALA A 61 8.21 2.06 6.41
CA ALA A 61 9.47 2.81 6.50
C ALA A 61 9.23 4.32 6.68
N ALA A 62 8.28 4.87 5.91
CA ALA A 62 7.87 6.26 6.02
C ALA A 62 7.29 6.59 7.40
N THR A 63 6.40 5.73 7.89
CA THR A 63 5.74 5.94 9.18
C THR A 63 6.69 5.74 10.34
N ALA A 64 7.60 4.78 10.25
CA ALA A 64 8.58 4.48 11.29
C ALA A 64 9.42 5.70 11.67
N SER A 65 9.90 6.45 10.67
CA SER A 65 10.65 7.68 10.89
C SER A 65 9.82 8.78 11.58
N VAL A 66 8.52 8.80 11.34
CA VAL A 66 7.59 9.78 11.93
C VAL A 66 7.27 9.46 13.38
N ILE A 67 7.12 8.16 13.73
CA ILE A 67 6.73 7.74 15.09
C ILE A 67 7.90 7.29 15.97
N ASP A 68 9.15 7.41 15.50
CA ASP A 68 10.38 6.89 16.14
C ASP A 68 10.22 5.40 16.51
N ALA A 69 9.81 4.60 15.55
CA ALA A 69 9.80 3.16 15.73
C ALA A 69 11.23 2.61 15.66
N ASP A 70 11.53 1.62 16.49
CA ASP A 70 12.80 0.94 16.43
C ASP A 70 12.87 -0.12 15.32
N ASP A 71 14.08 -0.58 15.02
CA ASP A 71 14.31 -1.52 13.90
C ASP A 71 13.58 -2.86 14.10
N GLU A 72 13.39 -3.30 15.34
CA GLU A 72 12.67 -4.54 15.65
C GLU A 72 11.17 -4.39 15.36
N GLU A 73 10.57 -3.28 15.76
CA GLU A 73 9.16 -2.94 15.48
C GLU A 73 8.91 -2.84 13.96
N VAL A 74 9.83 -2.20 13.25
CA VAL A 74 9.79 -2.06 11.78
C VAL A 74 9.92 -3.42 11.10
N ALA A 75 10.90 -4.23 11.48
CA ALA A 75 11.13 -5.55 10.92
C ALA A 75 9.92 -6.47 11.16
N GLN A 76 9.31 -6.43 12.35
CA GLN A 76 8.13 -7.21 12.67
C GLN A 76 6.93 -6.80 11.81
N ALA A 77 6.66 -5.50 11.68
CA ALA A 77 5.54 -5.00 10.88
C ALA A 77 5.72 -5.35 9.38
N ILE A 78 6.92 -5.14 8.84
CA ILE A 78 7.24 -5.47 7.44
C ILE A 78 7.07 -6.97 7.18
N SER A 79 7.56 -7.83 8.07
CA SER A 79 7.47 -9.28 7.91
C SER A 79 6.03 -9.77 7.88
N VAL A 80 5.17 -9.24 8.76
CA VAL A 80 3.73 -9.55 8.77
C VAL A 80 3.09 -9.13 7.45
N ILE A 81 3.35 -7.93 6.97
CA ILE A 81 2.74 -7.40 5.76
C ILE A 81 3.20 -8.17 4.53
N PHE A 82 4.50 -8.47 4.41
CA PHE A 82 5.01 -9.23 3.27
C PHE A 82 4.50 -10.67 3.25
N PHE A 83 4.36 -11.30 4.41
CA PHE A 83 3.76 -12.63 4.49
C PHE A 83 2.37 -12.66 3.85
N PHE A 84 1.49 -11.73 4.21
CA PHE A 84 0.13 -11.68 3.63
C PHE A 84 0.13 -11.21 2.17
N ASN A 85 1.06 -10.36 1.76
CA ASN A 85 1.21 -9.97 0.36
C ASN A 85 1.64 -11.15 -0.53
N MET A 86 2.55 -12.00 -0.05
CA MET A 86 2.94 -13.23 -0.74
C MET A 86 1.74 -14.16 -0.89
N LEU A 87 0.97 -14.38 0.18
CA LEU A 87 -0.26 -15.18 0.12
C LEU A 87 -1.26 -14.58 -0.86
N ALA A 88 -1.43 -13.25 -0.87
CA ALA A 88 -2.33 -12.57 -1.81
C ALA A 88 -1.89 -12.77 -3.26
N ALA A 89 -0.59 -12.68 -3.56
CA ALA A 89 -0.07 -12.88 -4.91
C ALA A 89 -0.39 -14.28 -5.46
N ILE A 90 -0.37 -15.28 -4.58
CA ILE A 90 -0.62 -16.69 -4.94
C ILE A 90 -2.12 -16.98 -5.01
N PHE A 91 -2.89 -16.56 -3.99
CA PHE A 91 -4.27 -17.02 -3.81
C PHE A 91 -5.31 -16.10 -4.44
N PHE A 92 -5.03 -14.80 -4.66
CA PHE A 92 -6.05 -13.88 -5.17
C PHE A 92 -6.49 -14.16 -6.61
N PRO A 93 -5.65 -14.64 -7.54
CA PRO A 93 -6.17 -15.06 -8.85
C PRO A 93 -7.21 -16.17 -8.74
N ALA A 94 -6.96 -17.20 -7.92
CA ALA A 94 -7.93 -18.27 -7.69
C ALA A 94 -9.17 -17.76 -6.93
N LEU A 95 -8.98 -16.93 -5.91
CA LEU A 95 -10.06 -16.29 -5.16
C LEU A 95 -10.91 -15.39 -6.07
N GLY A 96 -10.28 -14.68 -7.00
CA GLY A 96 -10.97 -13.83 -7.97
C GLY A 96 -11.91 -14.63 -8.87
N ALA A 97 -11.47 -15.77 -9.35
CA ALA A 97 -12.31 -16.69 -10.12
C ALA A 97 -13.50 -17.20 -9.28
N LEU A 98 -13.25 -17.56 -8.03
CA LEU A 98 -14.27 -18.04 -7.08
C LEU A 98 -15.28 -16.94 -6.71
N LEU A 99 -14.85 -15.69 -6.64
CA LEU A 99 -15.70 -14.54 -6.37
C LEU A 99 -16.49 -14.06 -7.61
N GLY A 100 -16.31 -14.70 -8.77
CA GLY A 100 -17.06 -14.42 -9.97
C GLY A 100 -16.63 -13.12 -10.68
N PHE A 101 -15.35 -12.74 -10.60
CA PHE A 101 -14.85 -11.63 -11.43
C PHE A 101 -14.87 -12.02 -12.91
N SER A 102 -15.20 -11.04 -13.77
CA SER A 102 -15.21 -11.24 -15.21
C SER A 102 -13.85 -11.74 -15.71
N THR A 103 -13.90 -12.83 -16.48
CA THR A 103 -12.72 -13.43 -17.14
C THR A 103 -12.48 -12.88 -18.54
N THR A 104 -13.43 -12.09 -19.06
CA THR A 104 -13.34 -11.45 -20.40
C THR A 104 -12.87 -10.00 -20.33
N ASN A 105 -12.87 -9.40 -19.14
CA ASN A 105 -12.44 -8.02 -18.90
C ASN A 105 -11.67 -7.97 -17.57
N GLY A 106 -10.39 -7.59 -17.65
CA GLY A 106 -9.49 -7.51 -16.50
C GLY A 106 -9.73 -6.33 -15.56
N GLU A 107 -10.64 -5.41 -15.89
CA GLU A 107 -10.79 -4.14 -15.14
C GLU A 107 -11.23 -4.38 -13.69
N ALA A 108 -12.22 -5.23 -13.49
CA ALA A 108 -12.79 -5.51 -12.17
C ALA A 108 -11.75 -6.19 -11.24
N PHE A 109 -11.10 -7.25 -11.71
CA PHE A 109 -10.04 -7.89 -10.92
C PHE A 109 -8.84 -6.98 -10.74
N GLY A 110 -8.50 -6.14 -11.73
CA GLY A 110 -7.44 -5.13 -11.62
C GLY A 110 -7.69 -4.12 -10.50
N ILE A 111 -8.89 -3.59 -10.37
CA ILE A 111 -9.28 -2.70 -9.26
C ILE A 111 -9.18 -3.45 -7.92
N PHE A 112 -9.69 -4.67 -7.86
CA PHE A 112 -9.61 -5.51 -6.66
C PHE A 112 -8.17 -5.77 -6.25
N ALA A 113 -7.32 -6.26 -7.14
CA ALA A 113 -5.92 -6.54 -6.86
C ALA A 113 -5.16 -5.27 -6.43
N GLY A 114 -5.36 -4.13 -7.12
CA GLY A 114 -4.73 -2.85 -6.80
C GLY A 114 -5.15 -2.27 -5.44
N THR A 115 -6.36 -2.55 -4.98
CA THR A 115 -6.89 -2.05 -3.69
C THR A 115 -6.74 -3.03 -2.54
N ALA A 116 -6.75 -4.34 -2.79
CA ALA A 116 -6.72 -5.36 -1.75
C ALA A 116 -5.31 -5.87 -1.41
N ILE A 117 -4.37 -5.87 -2.37
CA ILE A 117 -2.98 -6.25 -2.14
C ILE A 117 -2.16 -5.01 -1.77
N ASN A 118 -1.28 -5.12 -0.77
CA ASN A 118 -0.59 -3.94 -0.25
C ASN A 118 0.72 -3.62 -0.99
N ASP A 119 1.49 -4.61 -1.40
CA ASP A 119 2.76 -4.41 -2.12
C ASP A 119 2.59 -4.41 -3.64
N THR A 120 3.32 -3.53 -4.33
CA THR A 120 3.23 -3.37 -5.79
C THR A 120 3.72 -4.59 -6.55
N SER A 121 4.75 -5.28 -6.06
CA SER A 121 5.26 -6.50 -6.71
C SER A 121 4.23 -7.63 -6.64
N SER A 122 3.57 -7.79 -5.51
CA SER A 122 2.50 -8.77 -5.31
C SER A 122 1.24 -8.43 -6.13
N VAL A 123 0.91 -7.14 -6.27
CA VAL A 123 -0.14 -6.68 -7.19
C VAL A 123 0.19 -7.06 -8.63
N THR A 124 1.43 -6.78 -9.05
CA THR A 124 1.90 -7.12 -10.41
C THR A 124 1.83 -8.62 -10.65
N ALA A 125 2.28 -9.44 -9.70
CA ALA A 125 2.24 -10.89 -9.82
C ALA A 125 0.81 -11.42 -9.95
N ALA A 126 -0.10 -11.01 -9.06
CA ALA A 126 -1.50 -11.44 -9.11
C ALA A 126 -2.22 -11.00 -10.39
N ALA A 127 -2.01 -9.75 -10.81
CA ALA A 127 -2.65 -9.22 -12.02
C ALA A 127 -2.10 -9.85 -13.30
N SER A 128 -0.77 -10.04 -13.40
CA SER A 128 -0.17 -10.74 -14.54
C SER A 128 -0.59 -12.20 -14.62
N THR A 129 -0.75 -12.86 -13.47
CA THR A 129 -1.27 -14.24 -13.42
C THR A 129 -2.70 -14.28 -13.96
N TRP A 130 -3.56 -13.32 -13.57
CA TRP A 130 -4.92 -13.21 -14.10
C TRP A 130 -4.94 -12.99 -15.62
N ASP A 131 -4.14 -12.03 -16.11
CA ASP A 131 -4.02 -11.77 -17.55
C ASP A 131 -3.54 -13.00 -18.31
N SER A 132 -2.59 -13.76 -17.76
CA SER A 132 -2.07 -15.00 -18.38
C SER A 132 -3.10 -16.12 -18.38
N LEU A 133 -3.89 -16.29 -17.31
CA LEU A 133 -4.90 -17.33 -17.20
C LEU A 133 -6.05 -17.13 -18.20
N TYR A 134 -6.42 -15.88 -18.47
CA TYR A 134 -7.61 -15.55 -19.27
C TYR A 134 -7.27 -14.88 -20.62
N GLY A 135 -6.00 -14.78 -20.98
CA GLY A 135 -5.57 -14.23 -22.26
C GLY A 135 -5.88 -12.74 -22.46
N LEU A 136 -5.86 -11.95 -21.38
CA LEU A 136 -6.25 -10.53 -21.40
C LEU A 136 -5.11 -9.57 -21.78
N GLY A 137 -3.94 -10.09 -22.14
CA GLY A 137 -2.75 -9.30 -22.46
C GLY A 137 -2.18 -8.61 -21.24
N SER A 138 -2.38 -7.31 -21.06
CA SER A 138 -1.93 -6.54 -19.90
C SER A 138 -3.05 -5.71 -19.25
N GLN A 139 -4.29 -5.94 -19.60
CA GLN A 139 -5.42 -5.11 -19.15
C GLN A 139 -5.54 -5.06 -17.62
N THR A 140 -5.49 -6.22 -16.98
CA THR A 140 -5.57 -6.34 -15.52
C THR A 140 -4.38 -5.72 -14.85
N LEU A 141 -3.17 -5.98 -15.37
CA LEU A 141 -1.92 -5.46 -14.84
C LEU A 141 -1.90 -3.93 -14.88
N ASP A 142 -2.21 -3.33 -16.02
CA ASP A 142 -2.17 -1.87 -16.20
C ASP A 142 -3.18 -1.18 -15.25
N LYS A 143 -4.39 -1.74 -15.14
CA LYS A 143 -5.41 -1.23 -14.22
C LYS A 143 -4.98 -1.37 -12.77
N ALA A 144 -4.52 -2.55 -12.35
CA ALA A 144 -4.12 -2.83 -10.98
C ALA A 144 -2.95 -1.95 -10.52
N VAL A 145 -1.93 -1.79 -11.37
CA VAL A 145 -0.77 -0.93 -11.08
C VAL A 145 -1.19 0.54 -10.96
N THR A 146 -2.05 1.03 -11.86
CA THR A 146 -2.53 2.43 -11.81
C THR A 146 -3.34 2.70 -10.53
N VAL A 147 -4.26 1.82 -10.17
CA VAL A 147 -5.02 1.90 -8.92
C VAL A 147 -4.08 1.88 -7.71
N LYS A 148 -3.07 1.01 -7.74
CA LYS A 148 -2.07 0.91 -6.68
C LYS A 148 -1.24 2.17 -6.53
N LEU A 149 -0.80 2.76 -7.63
CA LEU A 149 -0.05 4.01 -7.61
C LEU A 149 -0.89 5.17 -7.05
N THR A 150 -2.18 5.23 -7.40
CA THR A 150 -3.12 6.20 -6.83
C THR A 150 -3.23 6.04 -5.31
N ARG A 151 -3.34 4.79 -4.81
CA ARG A 151 -3.39 4.50 -3.37
C ARG A 151 -2.10 4.92 -2.65
N THR A 152 -0.96 4.81 -3.31
CA THR A 152 0.34 5.18 -2.73
C THR A 152 0.42 6.67 -2.39
N LEU A 153 -0.33 7.55 -3.06
CA LEU A 153 -0.41 8.97 -2.71
C LEU A 153 -0.95 9.22 -1.30
N ALA A 154 -1.74 8.29 -0.76
CA ALA A 154 -2.27 8.41 0.60
C ALA A 154 -1.18 8.39 1.70
N ILE A 155 0.06 8.00 1.36
CA ILE A 155 1.19 8.11 2.28
C ILE A 155 1.39 9.55 2.76
N ILE A 156 1.16 10.52 1.89
CA ILE A 156 1.38 11.94 2.16
C ILE A 156 0.45 12.44 3.28
N PRO A 157 -0.88 12.41 3.13
CA PRO A 157 -1.76 12.90 4.17
C PRO A 157 -1.67 12.07 5.46
N ILE A 158 -1.48 10.75 5.38
CA ILE A 158 -1.42 9.90 6.57
C ILE A 158 -0.16 10.22 7.39
N THR A 159 1.01 10.30 6.77
CA THR A 159 2.25 10.62 7.50
C THR A 159 2.24 12.05 8.04
N LEU A 160 1.64 13.01 7.33
CA LEU A 160 1.46 14.39 7.83
C LEU A 160 0.54 14.43 9.05
N VAL A 161 -0.57 13.70 9.05
CA VAL A 161 -1.47 13.60 10.21
C VAL A 161 -0.75 12.98 11.40
N LEU A 162 0.00 11.89 11.20
CA LEU A 162 0.77 11.26 12.27
C LEU A 162 1.85 12.21 12.82
N ALA A 163 2.57 12.92 11.96
CA ALA A 163 3.54 13.93 12.36
C ALA A 163 2.90 15.04 13.18
N PHE A 164 1.72 15.53 12.76
CA PHE A 164 0.98 16.56 13.48
C PHE A 164 0.50 16.08 14.85
N VAL A 165 -0.07 14.89 14.93
CA VAL A 165 -0.53 14.28 16.20
C VAL A 165 0.64 14.12 17.17
N ARG A 166 1.80 13.66 16.69
CA ARG A 166 3.01 13.54 17.50
C ARG A 166 3.49 14.88 18.00
N THR A 167 3.55 15.89 17.11
CA THR A 167 3.93 17.26 17.48
C THR A 167 3.03 17.82 18.59
N LYS A 168 1.70 17.59 18.48
CA LYS A 168 0.73 18.06 19.47
C LYS A 168 0.97 17.40 20.83
N ARG A 169 1.23 16.10 20.86
CA ARG A 169 1.55 15.37 22.12
C ARG A 169 2.85 15.87 22.73
N ALA A 170 3.92 16.00 21.95
CA ALA A 170 5.21 16.49 22.43
C ALA A 170 5.15 17.92 23.01
N LYS A 171 4.32 18.80 22.41
CA LYS A 171 4.06 20.14 22.97
C LYS A 171 3.35 20.10 24.33
N THR A 172 2.44 19.15 24.51
CA THR A 172 1.73 18.96 25.79
C THR A 172 2.69 18.50 26.88
N ASP A 173 3.71 17.71 26.51
CA ASP A 173 4.75 17.21 27.43
C ASP A 173 5.90 18.21 27.63
N GLY A 174 5.79 19.46 27.16
CA GLY A 174 6.79 20.52 27.33
C GLY A 174 8.07 20.36 26.53
N THR A 175 8.14 19.41 25.61
CA THR A 175 9.31 19.13 24.79
C THR A 175 9.38 20.09 23.60
N LYS A 176 10.54 20.76 23.39
CA LYS A 176 10.75 21.59 22.20
C LYS A 176 10.72 20.72 20.93
N VAL A 177 9.74 20.98 20.09
CA VAL A 177 9.52 20.22 18.85
C VAL A 177 10.27 20.89 17.71
N ASP A 178 11.23 20.19 17.15
CA ASP A 178 11.91 20.61 15.93
C ASP A 178 11.10 20.14 14.70
N PHE A 179 10.34 21.05 14.10
CA PHE A 179 9.52 20.78 12.93
C PHE A 179 10.31 20.20 11.74
N LYS A 180 11.59 20.58 11.58
CA LYS A 180 12.44 20.03 10.51
C LYS A 180 12.73 18.54 10.70
N LYS A 181 12.79 18.06 11.94
CA LYS A 181 13.00 16.62 12.22
C LYS A 181 11.73 15.79 12.07
N ILE A 182 10.55 16.41 12.23
CA ILE A 182 9.26 15.70 12.14
C ILE A 182 8.73 15.68 10.71
N PHE A 183 9.07 16.69 9.89
CA PHE A 183 8.61 16.73 8.51
C PHE A 183 9.40 15.72 7.65
N PRO A 184 8.74 14.70 7.08
CA PRO A 184 9.43 13.67 6.33
C PRO A 184 9.85 14.21 4.96
N MET A 185 11.10 14.65 4.85
CA MET A 185 11.67 15.27 3.63
C MET A 185 11.57 14.39 2.39
N PHE A 186 11.49 13.06 2.56
CA PHE A 186 11.28 12.15 1.44
C PHE A 186 9.95 12.40 0.69
N ILE A 187 8.91 12.91 1.37
CA ILE A 187 7.64 13.29 0.73
C ILE A 187 7.87 14.43 -0.26
N LEU A 188 8.65 15.42 0.12
CA LEU A 188 8.99 16.54 -0.76
C LEU A 188 9.72 16.04 -2.02
N TYR A 189 10.75 15.20 -1.84
CA TYR A 189 11.47 14.62 -2.98
C TYR A 189 10.59 13.73 -3.84
N PHE A 190 9.68 12.97 -3.24
CA PHE A 190 8.72 12.15 -3.95
C PHE A 190 7.77 13.00 -4.81
N LEU A 191 7.22 14.07 -4.25
CA LEU A 191 6.34 15.01 -4.97
C LEU A 191 7.09 15.70 -6.11
N LEU A 192 8.28 16.24 -5.85
CA LEU A 192 9.11 16.89 -6.87
C LEU A 192 9.39 15.95 -8.05
N ALA A 193 9.79 14.70 -7.76
CA ALA A 193 10.03 13.71 -8.79
C ALA A 193 8.76 13.39 -9.60
N SER A 194 7.58 13.34 -8.96
CA SER A 194 6.30 13.10 -9.63
C SER A 194 5.88 14.29 -10.50
N VAL A 195 6.09 15.51 -10.04
CA VAL A 195 5.82 16.74 -10.81
C VAL A 195 6.75 16.82 -12.02
N VAL A 196 8.06 16.62 -11.84
CA VAL A 196 9.04 16.59 -12.95
C VAL A 196 8.65 15.56 -14.00
N THR A 197 8.32 14.34 -13.59
CA THR A 197 7.88 13.29 -14.54
C THR A 197 6.61 13.71 -15.29
N THR A 198 5.64 14.27 -14.59
CA THR A 198 4.38 14.71 -15.21
C THR A 198 4.60 15.83 -16.21
N LEU A 199 5.40 16.84 -15.86
CA LEU A 199 5.73 17.97 -16.76
C LEU A 199 6.53 17.50 -17.99
N CYS A 200 7.52 16.64 -17.81
CA CYS A 200 8.30 16.11 -18.94
C CYS A 200 7.41 15.29 -19.89
N VAL A 201 6.55 14.43 -19.36
CA VAL A 201 5.64 13.62 -20.20
C VAL A 201 4.60 14.52 -20.89
N SER A 202 4.07 15.54 -20.22
CA SER A 202 3.13 16.50 -20.84
C SER A 202 3.82 17.37 -21.91
N ALA A 203 5.13 17.60 -21.79
CA ALA A 203 5.95 18.29 -22.81
C ALA A 203 6.39 17.36 -23.97
N GLY A 204 5.88 16.12 -24.05
CA GLY A 204 6.17 15.18 -25.13
C GLY A 204 7.40 14.30 -24.92
N VAL A 205 8.06 14.37 -23.75
CA VAL A 205 9.19 13.47 -23.44
C VAL A 205 8.66 12.08 -23.15
N SER A 206 9.23 11.06 -23.79
CA SER A 206 8.84 9.66 -23.54
C SER A 206 9.09 9.26 -22.09
N ALA A 207 8.10 8.62 -21.46
CA ALA A 207 8.21 8.09 -20.10
C ALA A 207 9.34 7.06 -19.93
N SER A 208 9.85 6.50 -21.05
CA SER A 208 10.98 5.56 -21.07
C SER A 208 12.30 6.20 -20.61
N VAL A 209 12.46 7.52 -20.73
CA VAL A 209 13.64 8.26 -20.23
C VAL A 209 13.82 8.07 -18.71
N PHE A 210 12.74 7.90 -17.96
CA PHE A 210 12.77 7.66 -16.50
C PHE A 210 12.96 6.19 -16.12
N THR A 211 13.01 5.25 -17.09
CA THR A 211 13.16 3.82 -16.82
C THR A 211 14.42 3.48 -16.02
N PRO A 212 15.61 4.02 -16.31
CA PRO A 212 16.80 3.73 -15.51
C PRO A 212 16.63 4.14 -14.03
N LEU A 213 16.04 5.32 -13.79
CA LEU A 213 15.76 5.80 -12.42
C LEU A 213 14.73 4.93 -11.69
N LYS A 214 13.72 4.45 -12.41
CA LYS A 214 12.73 3.51 -11.85
C LYS A 214 13.38 2.17 -11.50
N THR A 215 14.24 1.65 -12.37
CA THR A 215 14.98 0.40 -12.16
C THR A 215 15.92 0.51 -10.97
N LEU A 216 16.70 1.61 -10.89
CA LEU A 216 17.59 1.88 -9.76
C LEU A 216 16.79 1.98 -8.46
N SER A 217 15.66 2.70 -8.45
CA SER A 217 14.78 2.80 -7.28
C SER A 217 14.26 1.43 -6.83
N LYS A 218 13.80 0.59 -7.77
CA LYS A 218 13.37 -0.79 -7.46
C LYS A 218 14.51 -1.62 -6.88
N PHE A 219 15.69 -1.54 -7.45
CA PHE A 219 16.88 -2.24 -6.97
C PHE A 219 17.22 -1.85 -5.53
N LEU A 220 17.27 -0.54 -5.23
CA LEU A 220 17.52 -0.04 -3.88
C LEU A 220 16.44 -0.48 -2.87
N ILE A 221 15.18 -0.49 -3.28
CA ILE A 221 14.08 -1.00 -2.45
C ILE A 221 14.27 -2.48 -2.16
N VAL A 222 14.60 -3.29 -3.17
CA VAL A 222 14.85 -4.73 -3.00
C VAL A 222 16.01 -4.96 -2.05
N MET A 223 17.12 -4.21 -2.19
CA MET A 223 18.25 -4.30 -1.26
C MET A 223 17.86 -3.97 0.18
N ALA A 224 17.12 -2.88 0.38
CA ALA A 224 16.63 -2.50 1.72
C ALA A 224 15.72 -3.58 2.31
N MET A 225 14.83 -4.16 1.50
CA MET A 225 13.93 -5.22 1.94
C MET A 225 14.68 -6.52 2.25
N CYS A 226 15.70 -6.87 1.45
CA CYS A 226 16.58 -8.02 1.74
C CYS A 226 17.31 -7.82 3.07
N ALA A 227 17.85 -6.62 3.32
CA ALA A 227 18.53 -6.30 4.59
C ALA A 227 17.58 -6.46 5.79
N VAL A 228 16.36 -5.96 5.68
CA VAL A 228 15.32 -6.14 6.73
C VAL A 228 14.98 -7.62 6.90
N GLY A 229 14.80 -8.36 5.79
CA GLY A 229 14.50 -9.81 5.82
C GLY A 229 15.60 -10.61 6.50
N LEU A 230 16.87 -10.33 6.20
CA LEU A 230 18.02 -11.01 6.81
C LEU A 230 18.13 -10.72 8.31
N ASN A 231 17.77 -9.54 8.77
CA ASN A 231 17.72 -9.18 10.18
C ASN A 231 16.47 -9.73 10.91
N THR A 232 15.49 -10.27 10.17
CA THR A 232 14.24 -10.79 10.75
C THR A 232 14.42 -12.22 11.21
N ASN A 233 14.28 -12.45 12.51
CA ASN A 233 14.23 -13.80 13.05
C ASN A 233 12.81 -14.37 12.94
N ILE A 234 12.59 -15.22 11.93
CA ILE A 234 11.26 -15.81 11.63
C ILE A 234 10.74 -16.63 12.82
N VAL A 235 11.60 -17.34 13.54
CA VAL A 235 11.19 -18.14 14.72
C VAL A 235 10.71 -17.22 15.84
N LYS A 236 11.43 -16.11 16.08
CA LYS A 236 11.02 -15.08 17.04
C LYS A 236 9.72 -14.40 16.59
N LEU A 237 9.57 -14.11 15.28
CA LEU A 237 8.35 -13.54 14.71
C LEU A 237 7.13 -14.45 14.97
N VAL A 238 7.24 -15.75 14.73
CA VAL A 238 6.14 -16.69 14.94
C VAL A 238 5.85 -16.89 16.44
N ARG A 239 6.88 -16.96 17.28
CA ARG A 239 6.71 -17.17 18.73
C ARG A 239 6.22 -15.92 19.48
N THR A 240 6.75 -14.74 19.14
CA THR A 240 6.37 -13.46 19.77
C THR A 240 5.39 -12.63 18.95
N GLY A 241 5.31 -12.88 17.65
CA GLY A 241 4.53 -12.12 16.67
C GLY A 241 3.09 -12.57 16.47
N GLY A 242 2.57 -13.50 17.28
CA GLY A 242 1.21 -14.03 17.09
C GLY A 242 0.12 -12.95 17.03
N LYS A 243 0.18 -11.96 17.91
CA LYS A 243 -0.77 -10.85 17.92
C LYS A 243 -0.64 -9.92 16.69
N PRO A 244 0.55 -9.45 16.27
CA PRO A 244 0.73 -8.72 15.01
C PRO A 244 0.32 -9.52 13.77
N LEU A 245 0.54 -10.84 13.73
CA LEU A 245 0.07 -11.70 12.65
C LEU A 245 -1.45 -11.74 12.57
N ILE A 246 -2.15 -11.89 13.71
CA ILE A 246 -3.62 -11.81 13.76
C ILE A 246 -4.09 -10.45 13.25
N MET A 247 -3.44 -9.36 13.67
CA MET A 247 -3.76 -8.01 13.18
C MET A 247 -3.58 -7.90 11.66
N GLY A 248 -2.44 -8.35 11.13
CA GLY A 248 -2.18 -8.36 9.69
C GLY A 248 -3.21 -9.18 8.92
N PHE A 249 -3.59 -10.35 9.43
CA PHE A 249 -4.63 -11.20 8.85
C PHE A 249 -5.99 -10.49 8.82
N CYS A 250 -6.42 -9.91 9.94
CA CYS A 250 -7.70 -9.20 10.02
C CYS A 250 -7.72 -7.96 9.11
N CYS A 251 -6.62 -7.21 9.04
CA CYS A 251 -6.50 -6.10 8.09
C CYS A 251 -6.61 -6.61 6.65
N TRP A 252 -5.89 -7.69 6.32
CA TRP A 252 -5.88 -8.27 4.97
C TRP A 252 -7.27 -8.75 4.54
N VAL A 253 -7.96 -9.53 5.38
CA VAL A 253 -9.33 -10.00 5.13
C VAL A 253 -10.31 -8.83 5.06
N GLY A 254 -10.21 -7.87 5.99
CA GLY A 254 -11.05 -6.68 6.00
C GLY A 254 -10.92 -5.84 4.74
N ILE A 255 -9.68 -5.60 4.28
CA ILE A 255 -9.41 -4.85 3.05
C ILE A 255 -9.95 -5.60 1.82
N ALA A 256 -9.68 -6.91 1.71
CA ALA A 256 -10.15 -7.73 0.59
C ALA A 256 -11.69 -7.77 0.52
N GLY A 257 -12.35 -8.00 1.66
CA GLY A 257 -13.81 -7.98 1.75
C GLY A 257 -14.42 -6.63 1.39
N MET A 258 -13.92 -5.55 1.96
CA MET A 258 -14.40 -4.19 1.68
C MET A 258 -14.10 -3.75 0.25
N SER A 259 -12.96 -4.14 -0.31
CA SER A 259 -12.64 -3.89 -1.72
C SER A 259 -13.70 -4.55 -2.64
N ARG A 260 -14.03 -5.81 -2.39
CA ARG A 260 -15.04 -6.54 -3.18
C ARG A 260 -16.45 -5.95 -3.04
N LEU A 261 -16.88 -5.66 -1.80
CA LEU A 261 -18.21 -5.10 -1.53
C LEU A 261 -18.41 -3.73 -2.18
N ASN A 262 -17.43 -2.83 -2.01
CA ASN A 262 -17.54 -1.49 -2.60
C ASN A 262 -17.46 -1.51 -4.13
N GLN A 263 -16.68 -2.42 -4.69
CA GLN A 263 -16.62 -2.59 -6.14
C GLN A 263 -17.95 -3.07 -6.70
N ALA A 264 -18.62 -4.02 -6.05
CA ALA A 264 -19.95 -4.46 -6.42
C ALA A 264 -20.96 -3.30 -6.40
N ASN A 265 -20.91 -2.45 -5.38
CA ASN A 265 -21.78 -1.27 -5.27
C ASN A 265 -21.50 -0.23 -6.37
N VAL A 266 -20.22 0.08 -6.64
CA VAL A 266 -19.83 1.04 -7.68
C VAL A 266 -20.23 0.55 -9.07
N LEU A 267 -20.09 -0.73 -9.37
CA LEU A 267 -20.48 -1.33 -10.63
C LEU A 267 -22.02 -1.36 -10.78
N ALA A 268 -22.75 -1.72 -9.73
CA ALA A 268 -24.21 -1.68 -9.72
C ALA A 268 -24.75 -0.26 -9.98
N MET A 269 -24.14 0.78 -9.38
CA MET A 269 -24.51 2.18 -9.62
C MET A 269 -24.16 2.66 -11.04
N SER A 270 -23.16 2.09 -11.69
CA SER A 270 -22.73 2.45 -13.04
C SER A 270 -23.44 1.66 -14.15
N GLY A 271 -24.36 0.75 -13.80
CA GLY A 271 -25.09 -0.09 -14.76
C GLY A 271 -24.22 -1.09 -15.53
N ARG A 272 -23.00 -1.36 -15.07
CA ARG A 272 -22.07 -2.34 -15.68
C ARG A 272 -22.15 -3.65 -14.91
N ALA A 273 -22.28 -4.77 -15.65
CA ALA A 273 -22.23 -6.11 -15.07
C ALA A 273 -20.89 -6.40 -14.40
N ILE A 274 -20.94 -7.19 -13.33
CA ILE A 274 -19.78 -7.67 -12.57
C ILE A 274 -18.95 -8.63 -13.39
#